data_fd5d4305190efb4265b9d1d481e2e34b
#
_entry.id   fd5d4305190efb4265b9d1d481e2e34b
#
_cell.length_a   1.000
_cell.length_b   1.000
_cell.length_c   1.000
_cell.angle_alpha   90.00
_cell.angle_beta   90.00
_cell.angle_gamma   90.00
#
_symmetry.space_group_name_H-M   'P 1'
#
loop_
_entity.id
_entity.type
_entity.pdbx_description
1 polymer ?
#
loop_
_entity_poly.entity_id
_entity_poly.type
_entity_poly.pdbx_seq_one_letter_code
_entity_poly.pdbx_strand_id
1 'polypeptide(L)'
;MPSSTGFSLGGFSLARAAGALLLLGACSPLAAIDAIAPKDGYVRYDGLAYGGAERQKLDVYVPTEAKPPFRVVVFFYGGGWKAGQRELYRFVGHALAKRGFLAVVPDYRIFPNARFPDFLEDSAGAVRWVHNNIAAYGGDLNHVTLMGHSAGAYNAAMISVDGRYLAKEGLSPEVIAGVVGIAGPYAFNPLLYSSTRPIFENADAAETQVVGFVQPGAPPMLLLHGLDDGTVKPVNSRRLAKSLDRAGSAVELIEYEGLGHYLIVAALAAPFQGEGGIMDAAAAFVRGETPPLPARARRNTTFSAEAG
;
A
#
# COMPACT_ATOMS: atom_id res chain seq x y z
N MET A 1 13.39 35.21 47.02
CA MET A 1 13.63 34.83 45.64
C MET A 1 13.69 33.31 45.62
N PRO A 2 12.71 32.57 45.07
CA PRO A 2 12.82 31.15 44.81
C PRO A 2 13.07 30.91 43.31
N SER A 3 14.03 30.04 43.02
CA SER A 3 14.51 29.60 41.74
C SER A 3 13.49 28.74 41.02
N SER A 4 13.25 29.04 39.74
CA SER A 4 12.44 28.26 38.80
C SER A 4 13.22 27.04 38.31
N THR A 5 12.78 25.84 38.68
CA THR A 5 13.24 24.59 38.09
C THR A 5 12.37 24.29 36.86
N GLY A 6 12.97 24.42 35.69
CA GLY A 6 12.37 24.00 34.42
C GLY A 6 12.30 22.47 34.34
N PHE A 7 11.10 21.94 34.17
CA PHE A 7 10.89 20.53 33.82
C PHE A 7 11.07 20.36 32.30
N SER A 8 12.18 19.72 31.91
CA SER A 8 12.40 19.23 30.53
C SER A 8 11.59 17.96 30.35
N LEU A 9 10.60 17.98 29.45
CA LEU A 9 9.91 16.80 28.98
C LEU A 9 10.87 16.04 28.04
N GLY A 10 11.49 15.01 28.58
CA GLY A 10 12.38 14.10 27.86
C GLY A 10 11.66 13.36 26.75
N GLY A 11 12.29 13.33 25.59
CA GLY A 11 11.82 12.62 24.42
C GLY A 11 11.58 11.12 24.69
N PHE A 12 10.39 10.67 24.43
CA PHE A 12 10.06 9.25 24.41
C PHE A 12 10.72 8.62 23.19
N SER A 13 11.73 7.80 23.43
CA SER A 13 12.48 7.08 22.40
C SER A 13 11.67 5.87 21.88
N LEU A 14 11.60 5.69 20.55
CA LEU A 14 11.07 4.52 19.83
C LEU A 14 11.53 3.16 20.41
N ALA A 15 12.71 3.11 20.99
CA ALA A 15 13.25 1.90 21.64
C ALA A 15 12.36 1.39 22.79
N ARG A 16 11.56 2.25 23.43
CA ARG A 16 10.65 1.83 24.51
C ARG A 16 9.29 1.34 23.99
N ALA A 17 8.81 1.83 22.85
CA ALA A 17 7.58 1.35 22.22
C ALA A 17 7.77 -0.03 21.57
N ALA A 18 8.93 -0.29 20.96
CA ALA A 18 9.28 -1.61 20.42
C ALA A 18 9.38 -2.69 21.50
N GLY A 19 9.84 -2.35 22.71
CA GLY A 19 9.92 -3.29 23.84
C GLY A 19 8.55 -3.74 24.39
N ALA A 20 7.51 -2.93 24.28
CA ALA A 20 6.17 -3.28 24.73
C ALA A 20 5.43 -4.22 23.77
N LEU A 21 5.77 -4.22 22.49
CA LEU A 21 5.20 -5.15 21.49
C LEU A 21 5.73 -6.59 21.62
N LEU A 22 6.90 -6.79 22.24
CA LEU A 22 7.52 -8.11 22.37
C LEU A 22 6.95 -8.99 23.51
N LEU A 23 6.05 -8.46 24.34
CA LEU A 23 5.48 -9.19 25.48
C LEU A 23 4.09 -9.83 25.20
N LEU A 24 3.51 -9.63 24.00
CA LEU A 24 2.28 -10.29 23.59
C LEU A 24 2.60 -11.54 22.75
N GLY A 25 3.09 -12.57 23.39
CA GLY A 25 3.29 -13.87 22.77
C GLY A 25 1.97 -14.51 22.38
N ALA A 26 1.57 -14.36 21.13
CA ALA A 26 0.58 -15.05 20.31
C ALA A 26 -0.15 -14.14 19.28
N CYS A 27 -0.06 -12.81 19.38
CA CYS A 27 -0.68 -11.90 18.40
C CYS A 27 0.31 -11.44 17.36
N SER A 28 -0.05 -11.46 16.07
CA SER A 28 0.80 -10.85 15.04
C SER A 28 1.01 -9.37 15.36
N PRO A 29 2.18 -8.77 15.05
CA PRO A 29 2.42 -7.34 15.27
C PRO A 29 1.33 -6.44 14.65
N LEU A 30 0.79 -6.83 13.50
CA LEU A 30 -0.32 -6.11 12.85
C LEU A 30 -1.62 -6.18 13.65
N ALA A 31 -1.93 -7.32 14.29
CA ALA A 31 -3.10 -7.45 15.15
C ALA A 31 -3.00 -6.53 16.38
N ALA A 32 -1.80 -6.39 16.94
CA ALA A 32 -1.56 -5.47 18.05
C ALA A 32 -1.74 -4.00 17.63
N ILE A 33 -1.23 -3.62 16.46
CA ILE A 33 -1.39 -2.28 15.87
C ILE A 33 -2.89 -2.01 15.61
N ASP A 34 -3.60 -2.94 15.02
CA ASP A 34 -5.02 -2.80 14.72
C ASP A 34 -5.88 -2.70 15.99
N ALA A 35 -5.50 -3.42 17.05
CA ALA A 35 -6.20 -3.39 18.33
C ALA A 35 -6.15 -2.01 19.03
N ILE A 36 -5.03 -1.29 18.89
CA ILE A 36 -4.85 0.04 19.47
C ILE A 36 -5.25 1.19 18.52
N ALA A 37 -5.57 0.88 17.26
CA ALA A 37 -5.99 1.89 16.30
C ALA A 37 -7.33 2.51 16.74
N PRO A 38 -7.49 3.85 16.64
CA PRO A 38 -8.76 4.52 16.89
C PRO A 38 -9.86 3.97 15.96
N LYS A 39 -11.10 4.03 16.44
CA LYS A 39 -12.28 3.50 15.69
C LYS A 39 -13.31 4.60 15.39
N ASP A 40 -12.88 5.85 15.49
CA ASP A 40 -13.70 7.04 15.25
C ASP A 40 -13.38 7.68 13.88
N GLY A 41 -14.20 8.63 13.46
CA GLY A 41 -13.98 9.43 12.27
C GLY A 41 -14.38 8.76 10.94
N TYR A 42 -15.01 7.58 11.01
CA TYR A 42 -15.54 6.91 9.81
C TYR A 42 -16.77 6.04 10.11
N VAL A 43 -17.56 5.78 9.07
CA VAL A 43 -18.54 4.67 9.04
C VAL A 43 -17.91 3.53 8.25
N ARG A 44 -17.92 2.31 8.80
CA ARG A 44 -17.44 1.11 8.12
C ARG A 44 -18.59 0.25 7.62
N TYR A 45 -18.51 -0.12 6.35
CA TYR A 45 -19.32 -1.17 5.74
C TYR A 45 -18.41 -2.36 5.51
N ASP A 46 -18.63 -3.45 6.21
CA ASP A 46 -17.74 -4.59 6.24
C ASP A 46 -18.28 -5.80 5.50
N GLY A 47 -17.36 -6.61 4.95
CA GLY A 47 -17.66 -7.88 4.33
C GLY A 47 -18.48 -7.80 3.05
N LEU A 48 -18.45 -6.69 2.31
CA LEU A 48 -19.15 -6.52 1.05
C LEU A 48 -18.54 -7.43 -0.01
N ALA A 49 -19.33 -8.32 -0.62
CA ALA A 49 -18.85 -9.25 -1.62
C ALA A 49 -18.58 -8.53 -2.96
N TYR A 50 -17.40 -8.77 -3.55
CA TYR A 50 -17.07 -8.33 -4.90
C TYR A 50 -16.96 -9.49 -5.90
N GLY A 51 -17.05 -10.74 -5.40
CA GLY A 51 -17.04 -11.97 -6.17
C GLY A 51 -17.66 -13.13 -5.40
N GLY A 52 -17.56 -14.35 -5.97
CA GLY A 52 -18.22 -15.55 -5.41
C GLY A 52 -17.39 -16.34 -4.39
N ALA A 53 -16.07 -16.09 -4.29
CA ALA A 53 -15.23 -16.80 -3.35
C ALA A 53 -15.31 -16.18 -1.94
N GLU A 54 -15.07 -16.99 -0.92
CA GLU A 54 -15.13 -16.58 0.49
C GLU A 54 -14.27 -15.34 0.78
N ARG A 55 -13.08 -15.27 0.19
CA ARG A 55 -12.14 -14.14 0.35
C ARG A 55 -12.38 -12.99 -0.62
N GLN A 56 -13.32 -13.09 -1.55
CA GLN A 56 -13.68 -11.98 -2.45
C GLN A 56 -14.65 -11.02 -1.77
N LYS A 57 -14.18 -10.43 -0.66
CA LYS A 57 -14.90 -9.43 0.16
C LYS A 57 -14.03 -8.21 0.40
N LEU A 58 -14.66 -7.09 0.67
CA LEU A 58 -13.99 -5.83 0.98
C LEU A 58 -14.73 -5.07 2.07
N ASP A 59 -13.98 -4.19 2.73
CA ASP A 59 -14.53 -3.21 3.68
C ASP A 59 -14.41 -1.81 3.08
N VAL A 60 -15.45 -0.99 3.29
CA VAL A 60 -15.46 0.42 2.90
C VAL A 60 -15.48 1.29 4.14
N TYR A 61 -14.58 2.27 4.21
CA TYR A 61 -14.45 3.25 5.30
C TYR A 61 -14.80 4.63 4.76
N VAL A 62 -15.97 5.13 5.13
CA VAL A 62 -16.49 6.44 4.70
C VAL A 62 -16.15 7.50 5.74
N PRO A 63 -15.43 8.58 5.40
CA PRO A 63 -15.12 9.65 6.33
C PRO A 63 -16.37 10.32 6.90
N THR A 64 -16.38 10.63 8.21
CA THR A 64 -17.47 11.40 8.84
C THR A 64 -17.10 12.86 9.08
N GLU A 65 -15.83 13.20 9.01
CA GLU A 65 -15.31 14.57 9.26
C GLU A 65 -15.07 15.36 7.97
N ALA A 66 -15.32 14.74 6.80
CA ALA A 66 -15.23 15.36 5.48
C ALA A 66 -16.57 15.25 4.74
N LYS A 67 -16.70 15.97 3.63
CA LYS A 67 -17.89 15.93 2.76
C LYS A 67 -17.58 15.32 1.41
N PRO A 68 -18.53 14.56 0.80
CA PRO A 68 -18.37 14.05 -0.56
C PRO A 68 -18.31 15.19 -1.59
N PRO A 69 -17.75 14.96 -2.81
CA PRO A 69 -17.20 13.68 -3.23
C PRO A 69 -15.83 13.39 -2.62
N PHE A 70 -15.61 12.12 -2.19
CA PHE A 70 -14.34 11.70 -1.58
C PHE A 70 -13.41 11.11 -2.63
N ARG A 71 -12.11 11.48 -2.61
CA ARG A 71 -11.08 10.71 -3.31
C ARG A 71 -11.03 9.30 -2.73
N VAL A 72 -10.91 8.30 -3.59
CA VAL A 72 -10.98 6.89 -3.20
C VAL A 72 -9.57 6.29 -3.15
N VAL A 73 -9.28 5.54 -2.10
CA VAL A 73 -8.05 4.76 -1.98
C VAL A 73 -8.39 3.28 -1.79
N VAL A 74 -7.98 2.44 -2.72
CA VAL A 74 -8.10 0.97 -2.62
C VAL A 74 -6.78 0.43 -2.09
N PHE A 75 -6.77 -0.08 -0.86
CA PHE A 75 -5.56 -0.56 -0.20
C PHE A 75 -5.46 -2.09 -0.22
N PHE A 76 -4.45 -2.61 -0.90
CA PHE A 76 -4.08 -4.03 -0.91
C PHE A 76 -2.98 -4.31 0.11
N TYR A 77 -3.25 -5.21 1.04
CA TYR A 77 -2.31 -5.55 2.10
C TYR A 77 -1.23 -6.54 1.66
N GLY A 78 -0.16 -6.62 2.47
CA GLY A 78 0.92 -7.58 2.30
C GLY A 78 0.62 -8.94 2.93
N GLY A 79 1.60 -9.84 2.86
CA GLY A 79 1.50 -11.19 3.43
C GLY A 79 2.05 -12.27 2.50
N GLY A 80 2.81 -11.87 1.46
CA GLY A 80 3.50 -12.80 0.54
C GLY A 80 2.54 -13.73 -0.21
N TRP A 81 1.30 -13.29 -0.45
CA TRP A 81 0.21 -14.06 -1.08
C TRP A 81 -0.15 -15.36 -0.33
N LYS A 82 0.23 -15.49 0.95
CA LYS A 82 -0.01 -16.66 1.81
C LYS A 82 -0.77 -16.32 3.07
N ALA A 83 -0.74 -15.07 3.48
CA ALA A 83 -1.31 -14.59 4.73
C ALA A 83 -1.89 -13.19 4.55
N GLY A 84 -2.54 -12.70 5.60
CA GLY A 84 -3.20 -11.42 5.63
C GLY A 84 -4.71 -11.55 5.48
N GLN A 85 -5.40 -10.56 6.01
CA GLN A 85 -6.84 -10.39 5.90
C GLN A 85 -7.18 -8.93 6.18
N ARG A 86 -8.24 -8.40 5.55
CA ARG A 86 -8.66 -6.99 5.64
C ARG A 86 -8.90 -6.53 7.08
N GLU A 87 -9.35 -7.44 7.95
CA GLU A 87 -9.63 -7.14 9.36
C GLU A 87 -8.39 -6.71 10.15
N LEU A 88 -7.19 -7.09 9.72
CA LEU A 88 -5.92 -6.71 10.34
C LEU A 88 -5.41 -5.32 9.87
N TYR A 89 -6.11 -4.69 8.92
CA TYR A 89 -5.71 -3.42 8.32
C TYR A 89 -6.74 -2.31 8.50
N ARG A 90 -7.62 -2.43 9.52
CA ARG A 90 -8.56 -1.37 9.91
C ARG A 90 -7.84 -0.07 10.24
N PHE A 91 -6.63 -0.16 10.79
CA PHE A 91 -5.79 1.00 11.06
C PHE A 91 -5.45 1.82 9.81
N VAL A 92 -5.30 1.16 8.64
CA VAL A 92 -5.09 1.86 7.36
C VAL A 92 -6.39 2.54 6.93
N GLY A 93 -7.53 1.82 6.99
CA GLY A 93 -8.85 2.39 6.70
C GLY A 93 -9.14 3.62 7.54
N HIS A 94 -8.89 3.55 8.87
CA HIS A 94 -8.99 4.68 9.78
C HIS A 94 -8.07 5.84 9.37
N ALA A 95 -6.78 5.55 9.14
CA ALA A 95 -5.80 6.58 8.83
C ALA A 95 -6.11 7.36 7.54
N LEU A 96 -6.65 6.69 6.54
CA LEU A 96 -7.12 7.29 5.29
C LEU A 96 -8.40 8.09 5.50
N ALA A 97 -9.39 7.53 6.23
CA ALA A 97 -10.66 8.20 6.50
C ALA A 97 -10.46 9.49 7.32
N LYS A 98 -9.57 9.49 8.32
CA LYS A 98 -9.20 10.71 9.10
C LYS A 98 -8.56 11.81 8.24
N ARG A 99 -8.06 11.47 7.05
CA ARG A 99 -7.54 12.44 6.06
C ARG A 99 -8.55 12.83 4.99
N GLY A 100 -9.82 12.39 5.16
CA GLY A 100 -10.93 12.73 4.27
C GLY A 100 -11.01 11.84 3.01
N PHE A 101 -10.27 10.73 2.95
CA PHE A 101 -10.36 9.77 1.83
C PHE A 101 -11.36 8.66 2.14
N LEU A 102 -12.12 8.24 1.14
CA LEU A 102 -12.88 7.01 1.21
C LEU A 102 -11.95 5.84 0.96
N ALA A 103 -11.76 4.99 1.98
CA ALA A 103 -10.86 3.85 1.86
C ALA A 103 -11.63 2.55 1.59
N VAL A 104 -11.08 1.72 0.71
CA VAL A 104 -11.56 0.36 0.43
C VAL A 104 -10.43 -0.62 0.70
N VAL A 105 -10.69 -1.64 1.51
CA VAL A 105 -9.70 -2.65 1.86
C VAL A 105 -10.23 -4.02 1.44
N PRO A 106 -9.85 -4.53 0.26
CA PRO A 106 -10.26 -5.85 -0.20
C PRO A 106 -9.37 -6.96 0.37
N ASP A 107 -9.98 -8.11 0.65
CA ASP A 107 -9.27 -9.38 0.64
C ASP A 107 -9.05 -9.83 -0.81
N TYR A 108 -8.10 -10.69 -1.02
CA TYR A 108 -7.87 -11.44 -2.25
C TYR A 108 -7.55 -12.89 -1.91
N ARG A 109 -7.78 -13.83 -2.84
CA ARG A 109 -7.45 -15.23 -2.63
C ARG A 109 -5.94 -15.41 -2.49
N ILE A 110 -5.54 -16.33 -1.61
CA ILE A 110 -4.14 -16.57 -1.25
C ILE A 110 -3.80 -18.06 -1.38
N PHE A 111 -2.53 -18.37 -1.49
CA PHE A 111 -2.03 -19.74 -1.45
C PHE A 111 -2.40 -20.44 -0.11
N PRO A 112 -2.76 -21.77 -0.11
CA PRO A 112 -2.69 -22.68 -1.24
C PRO A 112 -3.92 -22.65 -2.18
N ASN A 113 -4.99 -21.94 -1.85
CA ASN A 113 -6.26 -21.94 -2.58
C ASN A 113 -6.23 -21.10 -3.86
N ALA A 114 -5.19 -20.28 -4.01
CA ALA A 114 -4.97 -19.46 -5.21
C ALA A 114 -3.47 -19.35 -5.51
N ARG A 115 -3.14 -19.16 -6.78
CA ARG A 115 -1.79 -18.96 -7.31
C ARG A 115 -1.78 -17.78 -8.27
N PHE A 116 -0.63 -17.43 -8.79
CA PHE A 116 -0.53 -16.48 -9.89
C PHE A 116 -1.29 -17.04 -11.13
N PRO A 117 -2.18 -16.24 -11.74
CA PRO A 117 -2.48 -14.84 -11.48
C PRO A 117 -3.75 -14.57 -10.63
N ASP A 118 -4.37 -15.56 -9.98
CA ASP A 118 -5.67 -15.45 -9.30
C ASP A 118 -5.82 -14.20 -8.41
N PHE A 119 -4.79 -13.88 -7.61
CA PHE A 119 -4.83 -12.72 -6.71
C PHE A 119 -4.78 -11.39 -7.45
N LEU A 120 -4.28 -11.36 -8.69
CA LEU A 120 -4.32 -10.18 -9.56
C LEU A 120 -5.72 -10.02 -10.18
N GLU A 121 -6.34 -11.12 -10.58
CA GLU A 121 -7.74 -11.13 -11.05
C GLU A 121 -8.68 -10.68 -9.95
N ASP A 122 -8.47 -11.16 -8.70
CA ASP A 122 -9.23 -10.68 -7.54
C ASP A 122 -9.01 -9.18 -7.29
N SER A 123 -7.77 -8.72 -7.42
CA SER A 123 -7.46 -7.29 -7.25
C SER A 123 -8.16 -6.43 -8.31
N ALA A 124 -8.19 -6.86 -9.57
CA ALA A 124 -8.95 -6.21 -10.64
C ALA A 124 -10.46 -6.27 -10.40
N GLY A 125 -10.98 -7.42 -9.93
CA GLY A 125 -12.39 -7.57 -9.55
C GLY A 125 -12.81 -6.61 -8.41
N ALA A 126 -11.94 -6.37 -7.44
CA ALA A 126 -12.17 -5.38 -6.39
C ALA A 126 -12.23 -3.95 -6.96
N VAL A 127 -11.35 -3.61 -7.92
CA VAL A 127 -11.41 -2.32 -8.64
C VAL A 127 -12.70 -2.19 -9.44
N ARG A 128 -13.16 -3.24 -10.12
CA ARG A 128 -14.45 -3.24 -10.80
C ARG A 128 -15.61 -2.99 -9.83
N TRP A 129 -15.59 -3.63 -8.65
CA TRP A 129 -16.60 -3.36 -7.63
C TRP A 129 -16.61 -1.89 -7.22
N VAL A 130 -15.43 -1.31 -6.97
CA VAL A 130 -15.28 0.12 -6.65
C VAL A 130 -15.87 0.97 -7.77
N HIS A 131 -15.49 0.71 -9.03
CA HIS A 131 -16.02 1.46 -10.18
C HIS A 131 -17.54 1.44 -10.24
N ASN A 132 -18.18 0.32 -9.94
CA ASN A 132 -19.61 0.15 -10.05
C ASN A 132 -20.40 0.65 -8.82
N ASN A 133 -19.80 0.73 -7.64
CA ASN A 133 -20.56 0.90 -6.39
C ASN A 133 -20.13 2.10 -5.55
N ILE A 134 -18.88 2.60 -5.69
CA ILE A 134 -18.33 3.52 -4.69
C ILE A 134 -19.00 4.90 -4.67
N ALA A 135 -19.64 5.31 -5.78
CA ALA A 135 -20.40 6.54 -5.86
C ALA A 135 -21.58 6.56 -4.87
N ALA A 136 -22.20 5.40 -4.58
CA ALA A 136 -23.25 5.28 -3.57
C ALA A 136 -22.78 5.57 -2.15
N TYR A 137 -21.46 5.48 -1.91
CA TYR A 137 -20.81 5.82 -0.65
C TYR A 137 -20.19 7.23 -0.67
N GLY A 138 -20.42 8.00 -1.73
CA GLY A 138 -19.87 9.34 -1.90
C GLY A 138 -18.46 9.39 -2.51
N GLY A 139 -17.96 8.29 -3.05
CA GLY A 139 -16.65 8.22 -3.71
C GLY A 139 -16.64 8.86 -5.10
N ASP A 140 -15.52 9.51 -5.44
CA ASP A 140 -15.27 10.12 -6.74
C ASP A 140 -14.54 9.12 -7.66
N LEU A 141 -15.24 8.67 -8.70
CA LEU A 141 -14.72 7.72 -9.69
C LEU A 141 -13.55 8.27 -10.54
N ASN A 142 -13.40 9.59 -10.62
CA ASN A 142 -12.30 10.22 -11.36
C ASN A 142 -10.99 10.24 -10.53
N HIS A 143 -11.07 9.92 -9.24
CA HIS A 143 -9.95 9.99 -8.31
C HIS A 143 -9.82 8.70 -7.49
N VAL A 144 -9.63 7.58 -8.20
CA VAL A 144 -9.37 6.25 -7.58
C VAL A 144 -7.86 5.99 -7.60
N THR A 145 -7.25 5.96 -6.43
CA THR A 145 -5.82 5.61 -6.23
C THR A 145 -5.71 4.20 -5.69
N LEU A 146 -4.85 3.38 -6.28
CA LEU A 146 -4.49 2.10 -5.71
C LEU A 146 -3.31 2.31 -4.74
N MET A 147 -3.39 1.69 -3.59
CA MET A 147 -2.31 1.71 -2.59
C MET A 147 -2.04 0.29 -2.13
N GLY A 148 -0.79 -0.04 -1.86
CA GLY A 148 -0.51 -1.37 -1.33
C GLY A 148 0.83 -1.46 -0.61
N HIS A 149 0.97 -2.52 0.20
CA HIS A 149 2.21 -2.86 0.88
C HIS A 149 2.70 -4.24 0.46
N SER A 150 4.01 -4.40 0.21
CA SER A 150 4.62 -5.71 -0.07
C SER A 150 3.95 -6.44 -1.25
N ALA A 151 3.41 -7.65 -1.05
CA ALA A 151 2.62 -8.38 -2.04
C ALA A 151 1.42 -7.58 -2.57
N GLY A 152 0.76 -6.78 -1.73
CA GLY A 152 -0.33 -5.89 -2.15
C GLY A 152 0.14 -4.72 -2.99
N ALA A 153 1.35 -4.19 -2.76
CA ALA A 153 1.95 -3.17 -3.62
C ALA A 153 2.28 -3.74 -5.01
N TYR A 154 2.74 -5.00 -5.06
CA TYR A 154 2.90 -5.71 -6.32
C TYR A 154 1.57 -5.85 -7.06
N ASN A 155 0.49 -6.27 -6.36
CA ASN A 155 -0.83 -6.40 -6.98
C ASN A 155 -1.30 -5.06 -7.55
N ALA A 156 -1.25 -3.99 -6.77
CA ALA A 156 -1.66 -2.65 -7.19
C ALA A 156 -0.88 -2.17 -8.43
N ALA A 157 0.45 -2.32 -8.41
CA ALA A 157 1.29 -1.92 -9.54
C ALA A 157 1.06 -2.80 -10.77
N MET A 158 0.98 -4.13 -10.62
CA MET A 158 0.81 -5.05 -11.76
C MET A 158 -0.49 -4.78 -12.51
N ILE A 159 -1.63 -4.68 -11.81
CA ILE A 159 -2.92 -4.45 -12.49
C ILE A 159 -3.04 -3.05 -13.11
N SER A 160 -2.17 -2.12 -12.71
CA SER A 160 -2.13 -0.76 -13.27
C SER A 160 -1.25 -0.63 -14.51
N VAL A 161 -0.26 -1.50 -14.70
CA VAL A 161 0.64 -1.48 -15.88
C VAL A 161 0.34 -2.61 -16.87
N ASP A 162 -0.20 -3.73 -16.42
CA ASP A 162 -0.69 -4.80 -17.28
C ASP A 162 -2.22 -4.70 -17.43
N GLY A 163 -2.64 -3.99 -18.46
CA GLY A 163 -4.06 -3.73 -18.73
C GLY A 163 -4.92 -4.97 -18.95
N ARG A 164 -4.34 -6.15 -19.14
CA ARG A 164 -5.08 -7.41 -19.35
C ARG A 164 -6.01 -7.75 -18.19
N TYR A 165 -5.59 -7.45 -16.94
CA TYR A 165 -6.39 -7.75 -15.75
C TYR A 165 -7.64 -6.89 -15.65
N LEU A 166 -7.50 -5.58 -15.84
CA LEU A 166 -8.63 -4.66 -15.84
C LEU A 166 -9.54 -4.87 -17.04
N ALA A 167 -8.99 -5.20 -18.21
CA ALA A 167 -9.78 -5.48 -19.40
C ALA A 167 -10.69 -6.71 -19.24
N LYS A 168 -10.26 -7.77 -18.51
CA LYS A 168 -11.12 -8.90 -18.15
C LYS A 168 -12.34 -8.48 -17.33
N GLU A 169 -12.23 -7.41 -16.56
CA GLU A 169 -13.30 -6.82 -15.75
C GLU A 169 -14.08 -5.72 -16.50
N GLY A 170 -13.80 -5.52 -17.79
CA GLY A 170 -14.45 -4.49 -18.62
C GLY A 170 -13.98 -3.06 -18.32
N LEU A 171 -12.80 -2.90 -17.71
CA LEU A 171 -12.21 -1.62 -17.34
C LEU A 171 -10.96 -1.31 -18.16
N SER A 172 -10.70 0.00 -18.35
CA SER A 172 -9.42 0.51 -18.84
C SER A 172 -8.50 0.88 -17.67
N PRO A 173 -7.16 0.82 -17.80
CA PRO A 173 -6.23 1.33 -16.80
C PRO A 173 -6.44 2.80 -16.42
N GLU A 174 -7.06 3.58 -17.26
CA GLU A 174 -7.38 5.01 -17.05
C GLU A 174 -8.34 5.25 -15.88
N VAL A 175 -9.05 4.21 -15.38
CA VAL A 175 -9.85 4.31 -14.16
C VAL A 175 -8.99 4.50 -12.91
N ILE A 176 -7.66 4.30 -13.02
CA ILE A 176 -6.70 4.45 -11.94
C ILE A 176 -6.02 5.81 -12.05
N ALA A 177 -6.31 6.70 -11.10
CA ALA A 177 -5.72 8.05 -11.05
C ALA A 177 -4.24 8.04 -10.60
N GLY A 178 -3.81 7.00 -9.90
CA GLY A 178 -2.42 6.85 -9.44
C GLY A 178 -2.20 5.62 -8.58
N VAL A 179 -0.94 5.32 -8.29
CA VAL A 179 -0.54 4.16 -7.45
C VAL A 179 0.41 4.60 -6.35
N VAL A 180 0.16 4.18 -5.10
CA VAL A 180 1.09 4.31 -3.98
C VAL A 180 1.62 2.92 -3.63
N GLY A 181 2.86 2.65 -3.98
CA GLY A 181 3.51 1.37 -3.73
C GLY A 181 4.46 1.43 -2.54
N ILE A 182 4.18 0.65 -1.49
CA ILE A 182 4.99 0.62 -0.26
C ILE A 182 5.75 -0.71 -0.20
N ALA A 183 7.08 -0.67 -0.30
CA ALA A 183 7.99 -1.80 -0.16
C ALA A 183 7.60 -3.03 -1.04
N GLY A 184 7.21 -2.80 -2.29
CA GLY A 184 6.73 -3.85 -3.20
C GLY A 184 7.86 -4.56 -3.97
N PRO A 185 7.69 -5.87 -4.26
CA PRO A 185 8.65 -6.69 -5.02
C PRO A 185 8.38 -6.62 -6.53
N TYR A 186 8.69 -5.51 -7.16
CA TYR A 186 8.29 -5.21 -8.55
C TYR A 186 9.20 -5.80 -9.64
N ALA A 187 10.43 -6.17 -9.26
CA ALA A 187 11.48 -6.60 -10.20
C ALA A 187 12.21 -7.85 -9.69
N PHE A 188 11.51 -8.74 -8.99
CA PHE A 188 12.07 -9.99 -8.49
C PHE A 188 11.56 -11.17 -9.32
N ASN A 189 12.37 -12.21 -9.43
CA ASN A 189 11.91 -13.48 -10.02
C ASN A 189 11.41 -14.39 -8.88
N PRO A 190 10.09 -14.59 -8.72
CA PRO A 190 9.52 -15.36 -7.63
C PRO A 190 9.86 -16.86 -7.70
N LEU A 191 10.24 -17.37 -8.87
CA LEU A 191 10.59 -18.78 -9.08
C LEU A 191 11.96 -19.14 -8.46
N LEU A 192 12.79 -18.15 -8.15
CA LEU A 192 14.10 -18.37 -7.52
C LEU A 192 14.03 -18.58 -6.00
N TYR A 193 12.89 -18.27 -5.37
CA TYR A 193 12.76 -18.36 -3.91
C TYR A 193 11.80 -19.48 -3.52
N SER A 194 12.24 -20.37 -2.63
CA SER A 194 11.41 -21.47 -2.11
C SER A 194 10.10 -21.00 -1.48
N SER A 195 10.09 -19.80 -0.92
CA SER A 195 8.92 -19.20 -0.28
C SER A 195 7.83 -18.75 -1.26
N THR A 196 8.17 -18.37 -2.50
CA THR A 196 7.23 -17.85 -3.51
C THR A 196 7.06 -18.79 -4.70
N ARG A 197 8.04 -19.66 -4.98
CA ARG A 197 7.98 -20.60 -6.10
C ARG A 197 6.65 -21.36 -6.21
N PRO A 198 6.09 -21.98 -5.14
CA PRO A 198 4.84 -22.74 -5.25
C PRO A 198 3.62 -21.86 -5.59
N ILE A 199 3.71 -20.54 -5.38
CA ILE A 199 2.64 -19.58 -5.69
C ILE A 199 2.66 -19.20 -7.17
N PHE A 200 3.85 -19.20 -7.78
CA PHE A 200 4.11 -18.75 -9.15
C PHE A 200 4.55 -19.88 -10.08
N GLU A 201 4.46 -21.14 -9.66
CA GLU A 201 5.02 -22.31 -10.37
C GLU A 201 4.53 -22.51 -11.81
N ASN A 202 3.32 -21.99 -12.13
CA ASN A 202 2.71 -22.11 -13.45
C ASN A 202 2.94 -20.86 -14.32
N ALA A 203 3.75 -19.89 -13.88
CA ALA A 203 4.00 -18.66 -14.61
C ALA A 203 5.41 -18.60 -15.20
N ASP A 204 5.54 -17.98 -16.34
CA ASP A 204 6.85 -17.59 -16.85
C ASP A 204 7.44 -16.43 -16.02
N ALA A 205 8.75 -16.47 -15.78
CA ALA A 205 9.42 -15.44 -14.97
C ALA A 205 9.20 -14.02 -15.50
N ALA A 206 9.11 -13.86 -16.83
CA ALA A 206 8.85 -12.56 -17.46
C ALA A 206 7.45 -12.02 -17.15
N GLU A 207 6.45 -12.91 -17.03
CA GLU A 207 5.06 -12.53 -16.74
C GLU A 207 4.85 -12.08 -15.30
N THR A 208 5.82 -12.38 -14.43
CA THR A 208 5.71 -12.09 -13.00
C THR A 208 6.37 -10.77 -12.58
N GLN A 209 7.06 -10.07 -13.48
CA GLN A 209 7.82 -8.87 -13.15
C GLN A 209 7.12 -7.61 -13.63
N VAL A 210 6.63 -6.80 -12.69
CA VAL A 210 5.91 -5.52 -12.95
C VAL A 210 6.69 -4.62 -13.91
N VAL A 211 8.01 -4.54 -13.73
CA VAL A 211 8.90 -3.69 -14.54
C VAL A 211 8.87 -4.02 -16.03
N GLY A 212 8.50 -5.26 -16.41
CA GLY A 212 8.40 -5.71 -17.80
C GLY A 212 7.13 -5.24 -18.52
N PHE A 213 6.11 -4.77 -17.79
CA PHE A 213 4.83 -4.35 -18.34
C PHE A 213 4.66 -2.82 -18.40
N VAL A 214 5.64 -2.08 -17.89
CA VAL A 214 5.58 -0.62 -17.91
C VAL A 214 5.64 -0.11 -19.35
N GLN A 215 4.61 0.62 -19.77
CA GLN A 215 4.46 1.21 -21.08
C GLN A 215 4.15 2.71 -20.94
N PRO A 216 4.34 3.52 -21.99
CA PRO A 216 3.85 4.90 -22.03
C PRO A 216 2.34 4.96 -21.68
N GLY A 217 1.97 5.92 -20.82
CA GLY A 217 0.60 6.04 -20.34
C GLY A 217 0.31 5.29 -19.04
N ALA A 218 1.29 4.60 -18.44
CA ALA A 218 1.14 4.08 -17.08
C ALA A 218 0.77 5.21 -16.10
N PRO A 219 -0.13 4.95 -15.12
CA PRO A 219 -0.56 5.99 -14.19
C PRO A 219 0.60 6.51 -13.33
N PRO A 220 0.51 7.75 -12.81
CA PRO A 220 1.49 8.29 -11.87
C PRO A 220 1.71 7.36 -10.69
N MET A 221 2.96 7.21 -10.23
CA MET A 221 3.27 6.35 -9.07
C MET A 221 4.12 7.07 -8.02
N LEU A 222 3.72 6.91 -6.76
CA LEU A 222 4.55 7.19 -5.59
C LEU A 222 5.06 5.87 -5.02
N LEU A 223 6.38 5.71 -4.96
CA LEU A 223 7.03 4.54 -4.40
C LEU A 223 7.70 4.91 -3.07
N LEU A 224 7.33 4.22 -1.99
CA LEU A 224 7.85 4.44 -0.64
C LEU A 224 8.59 3.18 -0.20
N HIS A 225 9.88 3.32 0.20
CA HIS A 225 10.68 2.15 0.57
C HIS A 225 11.61 2.44 1.74
N GLY A 226 11.67 1.52 2.70
CA GLY A 226 12.63 1.58 3.79
C GLY A 226 14.00 1.08 3.35
N LEU A 227 15.08 1.83 3.66
CA LEU A 227 16.45 1.44 3.29
C LEU A 227 16.94 0.20 4.05
N ASP A 228 16.38 -0.06 5.23
CA ASP A 228 16.70 -1.22 6.07
C ASP A 228 15.81 -2.44 5.79
N ASP A 229 15.08 -2.42 4.65
CA ASP A 229 14.21 -3.52 4.27
C ASP A 229 15.04 -4.75 3.85
N GLY A 230 15.05 -5.74 4.75
CA GLY A 230 15.71 -7.02 4.54
C GLY A 230 14.85 -8.06 3.81
N THR A 231 13.54 -7.84 3.73
CA THR A 231 12.57 -8.77 3.12
C THR A 231 12.42 -8.50 1.63
N VAL A 232 12.09 -7.26 1.27
CA VAL A 232 12.03 -6.79 -0.11
C VAL A 232 13.07 -5.69 -0.28
N LYS A 233 14.11 -5.97 -1.06
CA LYS A 233 15.21 -5.02 -1.22
C LYS A 233 14.77 -3.74 -1.94
N PRO A 234 15.25 -2.54 -1.54
CA PRO A 234 14.90 -1.25 -2.15
C PRO A 234 15.15 -1.17 -3.66
N VAL A 235 16.05 -2.00 -4.18
CA VAL A 235 16.31 -2.12 -5.62
C VAL A 235 15.06 -2.42 -6.44
N ASN A 236 14.04 -3.06 -5.86
CA ASN A 236 12.77 -3.29 -6.54
C ASN A 236 12.07 -1.97 -6.89
N SER A 237 11.92 -1.07 -5.93
CA SER A 237 11.33 0.25 -6.16
C SER A 237 12.16 1.11 -7.09
N ARG A 238 13.50 1.08 -6.97
CA ARG A 238 14.41 1.80 -7.88
C ARG A 238 14.28 1.32 -9.32
N ARG A 239 14.16 0.01 -9.54
CA ARG A 239 13.98 -0.56 -10.88
C ARG A 239 12.63 -0.19 -11.49
N LEU A 240 11.55 -0.23 -10.70
CA LEU A 240 10.23 0.20 -11.17
C LEU A 240 10.23 1.70 -11.49
N ALA A 241 10.78 2.53 -10.60
CA ALA A 241 10.91 3.97 -10.83
C ALA A 241 11.66 4.26 -12.14
N LYS A 242 12.79 3.58 -12.38
CA LYS A 242 13.57 3.70 -13.62
C LYS A 242 12.78 3.26 -14.87
N SER A 243 11.94 2.23 -14.77
CA SER A 243 11.11 1.78 -15.89
C SER A 243 10.00 2.79 -16.19
N LEU A 244 9.36 3.35 -15.19
CA LEU A 244 8.32 4.39 -15.32
C LEU A 244 8.90 5.67 -15.92
N ASP A 245 10.03 6.15 -15.40
CA ASP A 245 10.73 7.33 -15.92
C ASP A 245 11.09 7.18 -17.41
N ARG A 246 11.65 6.03 -17.80
CA ARG A 246 11.95 5.70 -19.20
C ARG A 246 10.72 5.65 -20.11
N ALA A 247 9.57 5.27 -19.56
CA ALA A 247 8.30 5.27 -20.28
C ALA A 247 7.63 6.66 -20.32
N GLY A 248 8.23 7.67 -19.69
CA GLY A 248 7.67 9.03 -19.61
C GLY A 248 6.50 9.15 -18.61
N SER A 249 6.32 8.17 -17.73
CA SER A 249 5.28 8.21 -16.70
C SER A 249 5.78 8.95 -15.46
N ALA A 250 4.93 9.75 -14.85
CA ALA A 250 5.27 10.47 -13.62
C ALA A 250 5.55 9.47 -12.47
N VAL A 251 6.71 9.58 -11.86
CA VAL A 251 7.11 8.74 -10.74
C VAL A 251 7.89 9.52 -9.70
N GLU A 252 7.60 9.24 -8.44
CA GLU A 252 8.38 9.71 -7.31
C GLU A 252 8.78 8.52 -6.44
N LEU A 253 10.06 8.43 -6.07
CA LEU A 253 10.58 7.44 -5.13
C LEU A 253 11.11 8.15 -3.88
N ILE A 254 10.55 7.84 -2.72
CA ILE A 254 11.02 8.30 -1.43
C ILE A 254 11.56 7.11 -0.64
N GLU A 255 12.81 7.18 -0.24
CA GLU A 255 13.50 6.13 0.53
C GLU A 255 13.74 6.64 1.95
N TYR A 256 13.43 5.79 2.94
CA TYR A 256 13.42 6.13 4.36
C TYR A 256 14.52 5.39 5.13
N GLU A 257 15.40 6.15 5.80
CA GLU A 257 16.41 5.60 6.71
C GLU A 257 15.78 5.04 7.98
N GLY A 258 16.30 3.93 8.48
CA GLY A 258 15.85 3.31 9.73
C GLY A 258 14.53 2.57 9.64
N LEU A 259 13.90 2.48 8.46
CA LEU A 259 12.67 1.71 8.27
C LEU A 259 12.94 0.40 7.55
N GLY A 260 12.51 -0.70 8.17
CA GLY A 260 12.45 -2.03 7.56
C GLY A 260 11.04 -2.35 7.07
N HIS A 261 10.89 -3.56 6.50
CA HIS A 261 9.68 -4.01 5.78
C HIS A 261 8.36 -3.87 6.55
N TYR A 262 8.36 -4.18 7.84
CA TYR A 262 7.15 -4.12 8.67
C TYR A 262 6.96 -2.77 9.34
N LEU A 263 8.06 -2.05 9.63
CA LEU A 263 7.98 -0.74 10.28
C LEU A 263 7.38 0.31 9.33
N ILE A 264 7.66 0.21 8.02
CA ILE A 264 7.13 1.16 7.04
C ILE A 264 5.59 1.08 6.94
N VAL A 265 4.99 -0.10 7.01
CA VAL A 265 3.52 -0.23 7.01
C VAL A 265 2.94 0.10 8.39
N ALA A 266 3.65 -0.19 9.48
CA ALA A 266 3.24 0.21 10.82
C ALA A 266 3.16 1.75 10.96
N ALA A 267 4.02 2.49 10.24
CA ALA A 267 4.01 3.96 10.21
C ALA A 267 2.73 4.57 9.58
N LEU A 268 1.86 3.75 8.98
CA LEU A 268 0.52 4.17 8.58
C LEU A 268 -0.46 4.27 9.76
N ALA A 269 -0.17 3.58 10.88
CA ALA A 269 -1.05 3.56 12.05
C ALA A 269 -0.94 4.84 12.87
N ALA A 270 -2.05 5.28 13.48
CA ALA A 270 -2.17 6.53 14.20
C ALA A 270 -1.05 6.85 15.22
N PRO A 271 -0.59 5.92 16.10
CA PRO A 271 0.47 6.25 17.04
C PRO A 271 1.84 6.50 16.39
N PHE A 272 2.03 6.05 15.14
CA PHE A 272 3.31 6.05 14.44
C PHE A 272 3.33 6.98 13.21
N GLN A 273 2.24 7.68 12.91
CA GLN A 273 2.12 8.52 11.69
C GLN A 273 3.11 9.69 11.65
N GLY A 274 3.59 10.18 12.81
CA GLY A 274 4.63 11.19 12.87
C GLY A 274 6.04 10.69 12.54
N GLU A 275 6.22 9.39 12.49
CA GLU A 275 7.50 8.76 12.23
C GLU A 275 7.68 8.55 10.71
N GLY A 276 8.51 9.39 10.12
CA GLY A 276 8.87 9.27 8.70
C GLY A 276 7.87 9.82 7.68
N GLY A 277 6.68 10.29 8.09
CA GLY A 277 5.74 10.95 7.18
C GLY A 277 5.19 10.07 6.05
N ILE A 278 5.18 8.74 6.20
CA ILE A 278 4.72 7.78 5.17
C ILE A 278 3.27 8.08 4.75
N MET A 279 2.39 8.23 5.76
CA MET A 279 0.98 8.51 5.50
C MET A 279 0.78 9.93 4.93
N ASP A 280 1.61 10.89 5.32
CA ASP A 280 1.51 12.26 4.80
C ASP A 280 1.98 12.35 3.35
N ALA A 281 3.04 11.60 2.99
CA ALA A 281 3.48 11.47 1.61
C ALA A 281 2.40 10.80 0.74
N ALA A 282 1.81 9.70 1.20
CA ALA A 282 0.72 9.04 0.51
C ALA A 282 -0.51 9.96 0.34
N ALA A 283 -0.89 10.67 1.41
CA ALA A 283 -2.03 11.60 1.39
C ALA A 283 -1.82 12.78 0.44
N ALA A 284 -0.62 13.37 0.43
CA ALA A 284 -0.28 14.44 -0.51
C ALA A 284 -0.39 13.95 -1.96
N PHE A 285 0.19 12.78 -2.27
CA PHE A 285 0.07 12.19 -3.60
C PHE A 285 -1.39 11.95 -4.02
N VAL A 286 -2.22 11.38 -3.13
CA VAL A 286 -3.65 11.17 -3.41
C VAL A 286 -4.37 12.49 -3.69
N ARG A 287 -3.97 13.61 -3.06
CA ARG A 287 -4.52 14.95 -3.34
C ARG A 287 -3.98 15.59 -4.61
N GLY A 288 -2.96 15.02 -5.26
CA GLY A 288 -2.25 15.64 -6.38
C GLY A 288 -1.27 16.72 -5.94
N GLU A 289 -0.83 16.70 -4.69
CA GLU A 289 0.15 17.60 -4.07
C GLU A 289 1.54 16.94 -4.09
N THR A 290 2.60 17.76 -3.99
CA THR A 290 3.94 17.22 -3.83
C THR A 290 4.10 16.58 -2.44
N PRO A 291 4.50 15.30 -2.37
CA PRO A 291 4.71 14.63 -1.10
C PRO A 291 5.78 15.33 -0.23
N PRO A 292 5.57 15.47 1.08
CA PRO A 292 6.57 16.00 1.99
C PRO A 292 7.79 15.07 2.09
N LEU A 293 8.97 15.67 2.29
CA LEU A 293 10.21 14.92 2.47
C LEU A 293 10.70 15.09 3.91
N PRO A 294 10.53 14.07 4.78
CA PRO A 294 11.04 14.11 6.14
C PRO A 294 12.57 14.11 6.22
N ALA A 295 13.14 14.57 7.35
CA ALA A 295 14.59 14.72 7.53
C ALA A 295 15.39 13.40 7.37
N ARG A 296 14.77 12.26 7.63
CA ARG A 296 15.38 10.92 7.47
C ARG A 296 14.91 10.21 6.19
N ALA A 297 14.49 10.96 5.19
CA ALA A 297 14.11 10.41 3.90
C ALA A 297 14.84 11.14 2.79
N ARG A 298 15.04 10.46 1.66
CA ARG A 298 15.58 11.04 0.44
C ARG A 298 14.66 10.80 -0.73
N ARG A 299 14.48 11.85 -1.54
CA ARG A 299 13.80 11.76 -2.82
C ARG A 299 14.80 11.33 -3.87
N ASN A 300 14.52 10.27 -4.57
CA ASN A 300 15.32 9.83 -5.70
C ASN A 300 14.62 10.27 -6.98
N THR A 301 15.15 11.32 -7.63
CA THR A 301 14.62 11.88 -8.87
C THR A 301 15.53 11.62 -10.07
N THR A 302 16.74 11.10 -9.83
CA THR A 302 17.70 10.79 -10.90
C THR A 302 17.82 9.29 -11.08
N PHE A 303 17.08 8.76 -12.04
CA PHE A 303 17.14 7.34 -12.41
C PHE A 303 18.19 7.08 -13.51
N SER A 304 19.13 8.05 -13.74
CA SER A 304 20.25 7.92 -14.67
C SER A 304 21.20 6.79 -14.26
N ALA A 305 21.55 6.03 -15.28
CA ALA A 305 22.54 4.95 -15.36
C ALA A 305 23.44 4.71 -14.13
N GLU A 306 23.00 3.92 -13.17
CA GLU A 306 23.92 3.05 -12.44
C GLU A 306 24.11 1.79 -13.28
N ALA A 307 25.35 1.54 -13.68
CA ALA A 307 25.79 0.39 -14.46
C ALA A 307 25.40 -0.91 -13.78
N GLY A 308 25.05 -1.90 -14.60
CA GLY A 308 24.47 -3.20 -14.31
C GLY A 308 25.22 -4.11 -13.35
#